data_e255cc13dc683352010eb0236dea31cb
#
_entry.id   e255cc13dc683352010eb0236dea31cb
#
_cell.length_a   1.000
_cell.length_b   1.000
_cell.length_c   1.000
_cell.angle_alpha   90.00
_cell.angle_beta   90.00
_cell.angle_gamma   90.00
#
_symmetry.space_group_name_H-M   'P 1'
#
loop_
_entity.id
_entity.type
_entity.pdbx_description
1 polymer ?
#
loop_
_entity_poly.entity_id
_entity_poly.type
_entity_poly.pdbx_seq_one_letter_code
_entity_poly.pdbx_strand_id
1 'polypeptide(L)'
;MHLRSAFFLLPAIIAALLAATWIPQASQAQFRNSYGGRQLPPARPGGGGARQAAAGPAGVYPQALFNGKVVRWVADQMPLKVFVSRGSSIDGFMDEELGVPRTNVDGKQRWPHLVAEIIENGQINNLPVSEGFVEPHYEAALQGINYWKAFEREGLFQFVLTNDPSEADIYVFWTHHFVNKLGLGLFANDIRGYTSKEIFDYRLVLQGKQPLFQPVVILLRTTNQQGNPMSNEKMRASAGHEFGHALGIDQHSTNPYDLMSVYYGRGVISNNDAATIRYIYKHQPDYIP
;
A
#
# COMPACT_ATOMS: atom_id res chain seq x y z
N MET A 1 62.92 6.12 -23.87
CA MET A 1 62.92 6.82 -22.57
C MET A 1 61.50 6.68 -22.01
N HIS A 2 61.33 5.75 -21.07
CA HIS A 2 60.04 5.42 -20.45
C HIS A 2 59.99 5.99 -19.02
N LEU A 3 59.03 6.86 -18.75
CA LEU A 3 58.72 7.24 -17.36
C LEU A 3 57.43 6.48 -16.93
N ARG A 4 57.57 5.63 -15.92
CA ARG A 4 56.46 4.96 -15.22
C ARG A 4 56.03 5.86 -14.08
N SER A 5 54.76 6.24 -14.08
CA SER A 5 54.13 6.91 -12.90
C SER A 5 53.47 5.84 -12.01
N ALA A 6 53.89 5.80 -10.76
CA ALA A 6 53.37 4.93 -9.73
C ALA A 6 52.15 5.61 -9.09
N PHE A 7 51.00 4.92 -9.05
CA PHE A 7 49.83 5.32 -8.27
C PHE A 7 49.95 4.73 -6.86
N PHE A 8 49.97 5.58 -5.87
CA PHE A 8 49.83 5.22 -4.47
C PHE A 8 48.32 5.08 -4.13
N LEU A 9 47.91 3.89 -3.72
CA LEU A 9 46.64 3.62 -3.11
C LEU A 9 46.71 3.87 -1.61
N LEU A 10 45.96 4.84 -1.11
CA LEU A 10 45.67 5.00 0.32
C LEU A 10 44.39 4.22 0.66
N PRO A 11 44.37 3.41 1.71
CA PRO A 11 43.12 2.82 2.20
C PRO A 11 42.40 3.82 3.11
N ALA A 12 41.21 4.23 2.72
CA ALA A 12 40.27 4.95 3.58
C ALA A 12 39.63 3.96 4.56
N ILE A 13 39.96 4.10 5.85
CA ILE A 13 39.29 3.41 6.95
C ILE A 13 37.97 4.16 7.19
N ILE A 14 36.85 3.59 6.80
CA ILE A 14 35.52 4.07 7.15
C ILE A 14 35.12 3.40 8.46
N ALA A 15 35.12 4.17 9.53
CA ALA A 15 34.55 3.78 10.82
C ALA A 15 33.03 3.83 10.70
N ALA A 16 32.38 2.66 10.67
CA ALA A 16 30.93 2.55 10.73
C ALA A 16 30.47 2.84 12.17
N LEU A 17 29.88 4.01 12.37
CA LEU A 17 29.09 4.33 13.56
C LEU A 17 27.75 3.60 13.44
N LEU A 18 27.58 2.52 14.21
CA LEU A 18 26.30 1.87 14.47
C LEU A 18 25.41 2.80 15.30
N ALA A 19 24.67 3.68 14.64
CA ALA A 19 23.50 4.31 15.23
C ALA A 19 22.35 3.32 15.14
N ALA A 20 22.06 2.60 16.22
CA ALA A 20 20.85 1.81 16.37
C ALA A 20 19.65 2.77 16.37
N THR A 21 19.09 3.06 15.20
CA THR A 21 17.83 3.78 15.09
C THR A 21 16.69 2.82 15.44
N TRP A 22 16.10 3.11 16.55
CA TRP A 22 14.87 2.46 17.04
C TRP A 22 13.77 2.70 16.01
N ILE A 23 13.40 1.65 15.24
CA ILE A 23 12.29 1.69 14.29
C ILE A 23 11.04 1.33 15.05
N PRO A 24 9.99 2.15 15.02
CA PRO A 24 8.73 1.79 15.67
C PRO A 24 8.18 0.50 15.03
N GLN A 25 7.84 -0.47 15.84
CA GLN A 25 7.20 -1.75 15.44
C GLN A 25 5.77 -1.57 14.87
N ALA A 26 5.38 -0.36 14.49
CA ALA A 26 4.02 -0.02 14.07
C ALA A 26 3.57 -0.74 12.78
N SER A 27 4.48 -1.03 11.86
CA SER A 27 4.10 -1.69 10.59
C SER A 27 3.73 -3.17 10.73
N GLN A 28 4.22 -3.85 11.78
CA GLN A 28 3.83 -5.24 12.06
C GLN A 28 2.50 -5.34 12.82
N ALA A 29 2.07 -4.27 13.50
CA ALA A 29 0.79 -4.24 14.23
C ALA A 29 -0.42 -4.17 13.28
N GLN A 30 -0.28 -3.58 12.10
CA GLN A 30 -1.35 -3.52 11.10
C GLN A 30 -1.87 -4.92 10.72
N PHE A 31 -0.96 -5.89 10.57
CA PHE A 31 -1.32 -7.25 10.15
C PHE A 31 -1.92 -8.11 11.26
N ARG A 32 -1.53 -7.89 12.52
CA ARG A 32 -2.03 -8.74 13.63
C ARG A 32 -3.49 -8.50 14.00
N ASN A 33 -4.02 -7.30 13.77
CA ASN A 33 -5.39 -6.96 14.17
C ASN A 33 -6.44 -7.14 13.08
N SER A 34 -6.05 -7.25 11.79
CA SER A 34 -7.01 -7.29 10.69
C SER A 34 -7.56 -8.67 10.36
N TYR A 35 -6.88 -9.76 10.76
CA TYR A 35 -7.20 -11.11 10.26
C TYR A 35 -7.30 -12.21 11.33
N GLY A 36 -7.40 -11.86 12.59
CA GLY A 36 -7.68 -12.81 13.67
C GLY A 36 -9.13 -13.28 13.64
N GLY A 37 -9.48 -14.15 12.70
CA GLY A 37 -10.78 -14.83 12.61
C GLY A 37 -11.03 -15.76 13.81
N ARG A 38 -11.36 -15.20 14.98
CA ARG A 38 -12.10 -15.92 16.02
C ARG A 38 -13.56 -15.50 15.88
N GLN A 39 -14.41 -16.47 15.58
CA GLN A 39 -15.84 -16.35 15.85
C GLN A 39 -16.02 -15.89 17.30
N LEU A 40 -16.51 -14.67 17.48
CA LEU A 40 -16.87 -14.18 18.80
C LEU A 40 -18.04 -15.03 19.32
N PRO A 41 -17.95 -15.56 20.56
CA PRO A 41 -19.12 -16.14 21.22
C PRO A 41 -20.19 -15.04 21.43
N PRO A 42 -21.47 -15.42 21.50
CA PRO A 42 -22.55 -14.44 21.67
C PRO A 42 -22.34 -13.62 22.94
N ALA A 43 -22.47 -12.30 22.82
CA ALA A 43 -22.26 -11.34 23.87
C ALA A 43 -23.13 -11.65 25.11
N ARG A 44 -22.49 -11.86 26.26
CA ARG A 44 -23.17 -11.83 27.56
C ARG A 44 -23.43 -10.37 27.96
N PRO A 45 -24.64 -10.01 28.42
CA PRO A 45 -24.90 -8.70 28.98
C PRO A 45 -24.30 -8.63 30.38
N GLY A 46 -23.26 -7.84 30.57
CA GLY A 46 -22.65 -7.65 31.88
C GLY A 46 -21.63 -6.51 31.89
N GLY A 47 -21.99 -5.44 32.57
CA GLY A 47 -21.35 -4.13 32.65
C GLY A 47 -19.84 -4.12 32.91
N GLY A 48 -19.19 -3.25 32.19
CA GLY A 48 -17.81 -2.84 32.37
C GLY A 48 -17.52 -1.71 31.39
N GLY A 49 -17.37 -0.49 31.90
CA GLY A 49 -17.21 0.73 31.12
C GLY A 49 -16.03 0.68 30.16
N ALA A 50 -16.28 0.32 28.91
CA ALA A 50 -15.39 0.60 27.82
C ALA A 50 -15.38 2.13 27.65
N ARG A 51 -14.21 2.76 27.77
CA ARG A 51 -14.01 4.14 27.33
C ARG A 51 -14.45 4.19 25.86
N GLN A 52 -15.60 4.79 25.60
CA GLN A 52 -16.01 5.14 24.25
C GLN A 52 -14.91 6.01 23.65
N ALA A 53 -14.23 5.50 22.63
CA ALA A 53 -13.42 6.35 21.76
C ALA A 53 -14.35 7.48 21.30
N ALA A 54 -13.90 8.73 21.42
CA ALA A 54 -14.67 9.89 21.03
C ALA A 54 -15.23 9.65 19.62
N ALA A 55 -16.55 9.75 19.46
CA ALA A 55 -17.19 9.60 18.18
C ALA A 55 -16.57 10.63 17.22
N GLY A 56 -15.89 10.14 16.16
CA GLY A 56 -15.38 10.99 15.10
C GLY A 56 -16.50 11.75 14.38
N PRO A 57 -16.18 12.68 13.47
CA PRO A 57 -17.18 13.36 12.66
C PRO A 57 -18.12 12.35 11.98
N ALA A 58 -19.39 12.73 11.82
CA ALA A 58 -20.41 11.83 11.26
C ALA A 58 -19.95 11.22 9.92
N GLY A 59 -19.97 9.89 9.84
CA GLY A 59 -19.58 9.13 8.65
C GLY A 59 -18.07 8.86 8.50
N VAL A 60 -17.23 9.42 9.37
CA VAL A 60 -15.78 9.12 9.39
C VAL A 60 -15.51 7.95 10.32
N TYR A 61 -14.88 6.91 9.80
CA TYR A 61 -14.49 5.77 10.65
C TYR A 61 -13.08 6.00 11.23
N PRO A 62 -12.94 5.90 12.59
CA PRO A 62 -11.68 6.23 13.26
C PRO A 62 -10.48 5.39 12.81
N GLN A 63 -10.73 4.17 12.35
CA GLN A 63 -9.70 3.23 11.88
C GLN A 63 -9.01 3.71 10.58
N ALA A 64 -9.59 4.68 9.87
CA ALA A 64 -8.98 5.28 8.69
C ALA A 64 -7.70 6.07 9.00
N LEU A 65 -7.49 6.41 10.27
CA LEU A 65 -6.36 7.21 10.72
C LEU A 65 -5.25 6.31 11.28
N PHE A 66 -4.03 6.51 10.86
CA PHE A 66 -2.87 5.79 11.38
C PHE A 66 -2.58 6.19 12.83
N ASN A 67 -2.95 5.34 13.78
CA ASN A 67 -2.85 5.67 15.22
C ASN A 67 -3.49 7.03 15.59
N GLY A 68 -4.63 7.36 14.99
CA GLY A 68 -5.32 8.63 15.18
C GLY A 68 -4.68 9.83 14.45
N LYS A 69 -3.72 9.58 13.57
CA LYS A 69 -2.97 10.58 12.80
C LYS A 69 -3.35 10.54 11.32
N VAL A 70 -3.32 11.71 10.69
CA VAL A 70 -3.64 11.86 9.27
C VAL A 70 -2.42 11.48 8.42
N VAL A 71 -2.60 10.48 7.55
CA VAL A 71 -1.65 10.15 6.47
C VAL A 71 -2.27 10.61 5.16
N ARG A 72 -1.61 11.45 4.40
CA ARG A 72 -2.06 11.84 3.06
C ARG A 72 -0.96 12.48 2.23
N TRP A 73 -1.16 12.48 0.94
CA TRP A 73 -0.34 13.22 -0.01
C TRP A 73 -0.52 14.73 0.15
N VAL A 74 0.50 15.51 -0.16
CA VAL A 74 0.49 16.98 -0.10
C VAL A 74 0.42 17.60 -1.50
N ALA A 75 0.05 18.88 -1.57
CA ALA A 75 -0.16 19.57 -2.86
C ALA A 75 1.06 19.53 -3.77
N ASP A 76 2.27 19.61 -3.21
CA ASP A 76 3.52 19.62 -3.97
C ASP A 76 3.83 18.27 -4.64
N GLN A 77 3.12 17.19 -4.25
CA GLN A 77 3.21 15.86 -4.85
C GLN A 77 2.14 15.64 -5.94
N MET A 78 1.27 16.61 -6.20
CA MET A 78 0.17 16.47 -7.16
C MET A 78 0.54 17.01 -8.55
N PRO A 79 0.01 16.43 -9.63
CA PRO A 79 -0.84 15.23 -9.64
C PRO A 79 -0.03 13.96 -9.39
N LEU A 80 -0.58 13.03 -8.60
CA LEU A 80 0.02 11.72 -8.40
C LEU A 80 0.05 10.95 -9.71
N LYS A 81 1.18 10.37 -10.05
CA LYS A 81 1.33 9.54 -11.25
C LYS A 81 1.10 8.08 -10.91
N VAL A 82 0.15 7.44 -11.57
CA VAL A 82 -0.26 6.06 -11.30
C VAL A 82 0.13 5.18 -12.48
N PHE A 83 1.02 4.25 -12.26
CA PHE A 83 1.39 3.23 -13.23
C PHE A 83 0.62 1.94 -12.94
N VAL A 84 -0.18 1.49 -13.89
CA VAL A 84 -0.87 0.20 -13.83
C VAL A 84 -0.22 -0.72 -14.86
N SER A 85 0.48 -1.74 -14.40
CA SER A 85 1.15 -2.68 -15.31
C SER A 85 0.12 -3.52 -16.08
N ARG A 86 0.46 -3.94 -17.31
CA ARG A 86 -0.38 -4.85 -18.11
C ARG A 86 -0.07 -6.29 -17.76
N GLY A 87 -0.48 -6.70 -16.56
CA GLY A 87 -0.33 -8.06 -16.09
C GLY A 87 1.00 -8.39 -15.42
N SER A 88 1.95 -7.46 -15.33
CA SER A 88 3.28 -7.75 -14.77
C SER A 88 3.18 -8.20 -13.32
N SER A 89 3.81 -9.36 -13.02
CA SER A 89 3.87 -9.96 -11.70
C SER A 89 5.24 -9.75 -11.07
N ILE A 90 5.25 -9.46 -9.77
CA ILE A 90 6.45 -9.46 -8.95
C ILE A 90 6.53 -10.68 -8.02
N ASP A 91 5.72 -11.71 -8.26
CA ASP A 91 5.68 -12.95 -7.47
C ASP A 91 7.05 -13.66 -7.43
N GLY A 92 7.84 -13.58 -8.50
CA GLY A 92 9.19 -14.14 -8.57
C GLY A 92 10.17 -13.57 -7.55
N PHE A 93 9.86 -12.41 -6.98
CA PHE A 93 10.64 -11.77 -5.92
C PHE A 93 10.06 -11.97 -4.52
N MET A 94 8.96 -12.70 -4.43
CA MET A 94 8.31 -13.00 -3.15
C MET A 94 8.95 -14.23 -2.49
N ASP A 95 9.16 -14.16 -1.20
CA ASP A 95 9.43 -15.32 -0.37
C ASP A 95 8.12 -16.07 -0.16
N GLU A 96 8.02 -17.26 -0.72
CA GLU A 96 6.79 -18.06 -0.69
C GLU A 96 6.40 -18.52 0.71
N GLU A 97 7.36 -18.62 1.64
CA GLU A 97 7.08 -19.04 3.02
C GLU A 97 6.60 -17.86 3.86
N LEU A 98 7.19 -16.70 3.67
CA LEU A 98 6.92 -15.51 4.48
C LEU A 98 5.88 -14.59 3.85
N GLY A 99 5.62 -14.69 2.55
CA GLY A 99 4.72 -13.80 1.81
C GLY A 99 5.20 -12.35 1.74
N VAL A 100 6.51 -12.15 1.82
CA VAL A 100 7.17 -10.83 1.78
C VAL A 100 8.22 -10.81 0.68
N PRO A 101 8.68 -9.64 0.21
CA PRO A 101 9.75 -9.56 -0.78
C PRO A 101 11.02 -10.27 -0.33
N ARG A 102 11.66 -11.01 -1.22
CA ARG A 102 12.96 -11.66 -0.95
C ARG A 102 14.11 -10.67 -0.85
N THR A 103 13.99 -9.55 -1.49
CA THR A 103 15.06 -8.55 -1.48
C THR A 103 15.19 -7.93 -0.11
N ASN A 104 16.42 -7.84 0.32
CA ASN A 104 16.80 -7.25 1.59
C ASN A 104 17.71 -6.05 1.32
N VAL A 105 17.11 -4.97 0.84
CA VAL A 105 17.82 -3.70 0.73
C VAL A 105 17.82 -3.05 2.11
N ASP A 106 18.97 -2.85 2.68
CA ASP A 106 19.15 -2.28 4.02
C ASP A 106 18.42 -3.06 5.15
N GLY A 107 18.25 -4.38 5.01
CA GLY A 107 17.53 -5.17 6.00
C GLY A 107 16.01 -5.02 5.96
N LYS A 108 15.46 -4.40 4.91
CA LYS A 108 14.03 -4.14 4.79
C LYS A 108 13.42 -4.99 3.68
N GLN A 109 12.58 -5.92 4.07
CA GLN A 109 11.80 -6.75 3.14
C GLN A 109 10.46 -6.06 2.85
N ARG A 110 10.48 -5.00 2.01
CA ARG A 110 9.30 -4.18 1.74
C ARG A 110 9.09 -3.99 0.25
N TRP A 111 7.84 -4.06 -0.19
CA TRP A 111 7.46 -3.88 -1.59
C TRP A 111 7.88 -2.54 -2.19
N PRO A 112 7.79 -1.39 -1.51
CA PRO A 112 8.28 -0.12 -2.05
C PRO A 112 9.77 -0.16 -2.42
N HIS A 113 10.61 -0.75 -1.58
CA HIS A 113 12.05 -0.88 -1.85
C HIS A 113 12.34 -1.82 -3.03
N LEU A 114 11.64 -2.97 -3.08
CA LEU A 114 11.77 -3.90 -4.19
C LEU A 114 11.38 -3.24 -5.52
N VAL A 115 10.25 -2.53 -5.55
CA VAL A 115 9.78 -1.88 -6.78
C VAL A 115 10.72 -0.78 -7.21
N ALA A 116 11.25 0.03 -6.29
CA ALA A 116 12.27 1.02 -6.60
C ALA A 116 13.50 0.36 -7.25
N GLU A 117 14.00 -0.75 -6.70
CA GLU A 117 15.13 -1.52 -7.26
C GLU A 117 14.82 -2.07 -8.66
N ILE A 118 13.63 -2.65 -8.88
CA ILE A 118 13.19 -3.14 -10.20
C ILE A 118 13.21 -2.02 -11.25
N ILE A 119 12.79 -0.82 -10.87
CA ILE A 119 12.73 0.34 -11.76
C ILE A 119 14.13 0.88 -12.04
N GLU A 120 14.93 1.09 -11.01
CA GLU A 120 16.32 1.57 -11.14
C GLU A 120 17.16 0.65 -12.03
N ASN A 121 16.93 -0.66 -11.95
CA ASN A 121 17.63 -1.66 -12.77
C ASN A 121 16.99 -1.87 -14.16
N GLY A 122 15.94 -1.13 -14.52
CA GLY A 122 15.24 -1.26 -15.81
C GLY A 122 14.57 -2.61 -16.04
N GLN A 123 14.26 -3.35 -14.96
CA GLN A 123 13.74 -4.72 -15.03
C GLN A 123 12.22 -4.80 -15.22
N ILE A 124 11.50 -3.70 -15.12
CA ILE A 124 10.04 -3.68 -15.15
C ILE A 124 9.44 -4.28 -16.43
N ASN A 125 10.10 -4.07 -17.58
CA ASN A 125 9.65 -4.61 -18.87
C ASN A 125 9.94 -6.12 -19.03
N ASN A 126 10.72 -6.70 -18.13
CA ASN A 126 11.10 -8.11 -18.15
C ASN A 126 10.30 -8.94 -17.15
N LEU A 127 9.38 -8.33 -16.43
CA LEU A 127 8.54 -9.02 -15.47
C LEU A 127 7.57 -9.97 -16.19
N PRO A 128 7.38 -11.20 -15.69
CA PRO A 128 6.42 -12.13 -16.26
C PRO A 128 4.99 -11.63 -16.08
N VAL A 129 4.10 -12.12 -16.93
CA VAL A 129 2.66 -11.90 -16.73
C VAL A 129 2.17 -12.83 -15.61
N SER A 130 1.36 -12.30 -14.70
CA SER A 130 0.76 -13.06 -13.59
C SER A 130 -0.16 -14.14 -14.11
N GLU A 131 -0.07 -15.33 -13.54
CA GLU A 131 -1.02 -16.41 -13.82
C GLU A 131 -2.45 -15.94 -13.53
N GLY A 132 -3.39 -16.32 -14.39
CA GLY A 132 -4.80 -15.93 -14.28
C GLY A 132 -5.08 -14.47 -14.62
N PHE A 133 -4.09 -13.67 -15.01
CA PHE A 133 -4.34 -12.35 -15.56
C PHE A 133 -5.03 -12.44 -16.92
N VAL A 134 -6.04 -11.60 -17.10
CA VAL A 134 -6.73 -11.40 -18.38
C VAL A 134 -6.89 -9.89 -18.61
N GLU A 135 -6.84 -9.46 -19.87
CA GLU A 135 -6.92 -8.02 -20.21
C GLU A 135 -8.11 -7.29 -19.58
N PRO A 136 -9.31 -7.88 -19.44
CA PRO A 136 -10.41 -7.26 -18.71
C PRO A 136 -10.10 -6.93 -17.24
N HIS A 137 -9.11 -7.58 -16.60
CA HIS A 137 -8.67 -7.21 -15.25
C HIS A 137 -8.04 -5.82 -15.21
N TYR A 138 -7.23 -5.49 -16.23
CA TYR A 138 -6.61 -4.17 -16.36
C TYR A 138 -7.69 -3.09 -16.45
N GLU A 139 -8.65 -3.26 -17.34
CA GLU A 139 -9.75 -2.31 -17.50
C GLU A 139 -10.61 -2.18 -16.23
N ALA A 140 -10.88 -3.30 -15.56
CA ALA A 140 -11.62 -3.30 -14.30
C ALA A 140 -10.85 -2.58 -13.18
N ALA A 141 -9.53 -2.77 -13.10
CA ALA A 141 -8.68 -2.06 -12.14
C ALA A 141 -8.70 -0.55 -12.39
N LEU A 142 -8.55 -0.12 -13.65
CA LEU A 142 -8.66 1.30 -14.01
C LEU A 142 -10.02 1.90 -13.60
N GLN A 143 -11.12 1.16 -13.80
CA GLN A 143 -12.44 1.61 -13.38
C GLN A 143 -12.51 1.78 -11.86
N GLY A 144 -11.95 0.85 -11.09
CA GLY A 144 -11.92 0.93 -9.62
C GLY A 144 -11.11 2.12 -9.11
N ILE A 145 -9.92 2.35 -9.66
CA ILE A 145 -9.08 3.51 -9.37
C ILE A 145 -9.83 4.81 -9.68
N ASN A 146 -10.50 4.85 -10.83
CA ASN A 146 -11.23 6.04 -11.28
C ASN A 146 -12.46 6.40 -10.43
N TYR A 147 -12.93 5.55 -9.52
CA TYR A 147 -13.96 5.95 -8.55
C TYR A 147 -13.56 7.17 -7.74
N TRP A 148 -12.28 7.29 -7.41
CA TRP A 148 -11.74 8.37 -6.60
C TRP A 148 -11.61 9.70 -7.36
N LYS A 149 -11.71 9.72 -8.69
CA LYS A 149 -11.70 10.96 -9.48
C LYS A 149 -12.86 11.91 -9.16
N ALA A 150 -13.92 11.43 -8.56
CA ALA A 150 -14.99 12.30 -8.09
C ALA A 150 -14.50 13.38 -7.14
N PHE A 151 -13.47 13.09 -6.33
CA PHE A 151 -12.91 14.00 -5.33
C PHE A 151 -11.87 14.98 -5.88
N GLU A 152 -11.37 14.79 -7.09
CA GLU A 152 -10.54 15.79 -7.79
C GLU A 152 -11.34 17.06 -8.04
N ARG A 153 -12.64 16.94 -8.36
CA ARG A 153 -13.53 18.08 -8.57
C ARG A 153 -13.76 18.89 -7.28
N GLU A 154 -13.54 18.26 -6.14
CA GLU A 154 -13.60 18.91 -4.83
C GLU A 154 -12.25 19.54 -4.42
N GLY A 155 -11.21 19.40 -5.26
CA GLY A 155 -9.87 19.92 -4.99
C GLY A 155 -9.12 19.20 -3.87
N LEU A 156 -9.50 17.96 -3.56
CA LEU A 156 -8.86 17.22 -2.46
C LEU A 156 -7.50 16.67 -2.86
N PHE A 157 -7.39 16.10 -4.04
CA PHE A 157 -6.17 15.58 -4.66
C PHE A 157 -6.36 15.49 -6.17
N GLN A 158 -5.28 15.19 -6.89
CA GLN A 158 -5.30 14.91 -8.32
C GLN A 158 -4.40 13.72 -8.62
N PHE A 159 -4.79 12.89 -9.59
CA PHE A 159 -3.93 11.82 -10.11
C PHE A 159 -4.12 11.62 -11.60
N VAL A 160 -3.07 11.15 -12.25
CA VAL A 160 -3.04 10.85 -13.68
C VAL A 160 -2.43 9.47 -13.90
N LEU A 161 -2.90 8.77 -14.93
CA LEU A 161 -2.25 7.54 -15.35
C LEU A 161 -0.99 7.87 -16.14
N THR A 162 0.08 7.13 -15.90
CA THR A 162 1.31 7.21 -16.69
C THR A 162 1.62 5.86 -17.30
N ASN A 163 2.23 5.88 -18.51
CA ASN A 163 2.81 4.69 -19.13
C ASN A 163 4.32 4.58 -18.84
N ASP A 164 4.91 5.60 -18.24
CA ASP A 164 6.31 5.61 -17.84
C ASP A 164 6.44 5.20 -16.37
N PRO A 165 6.95 3.98 -16.10
CA PRO A 165 7.12 3.52 -14.74
C PRO A 165 8.17 4.33 -13.96
N SER A 166 9.12 5.00 -14.64
CA SER A 166 10.15 5.79 -13.95
C SER A 166 9.60 7.06 -13.28
N GLU A 167 8.39 7.46 -13.65
CA GLU A 167 7.76 8.67 -13.13
C GLU A 167 6.64 8.42 -12.11
N ALA A 168 6.29 7.15 -11.85
CA ALA A 168 5.12 6.85 -11.07
C ALA A 168 5.34 7.00 -9.56
N ASP A 169 4.31 7.45 -8.88
CA ASP A 169 4.22 7.54 -7.42
C ASP A 169 3.51 6.30 -6.84
N ILE A 170 2.55 5.76 -7.60
CA ILE A 170 1.77 4.59 -7.21
C ILE A 170 1.88 3.55 -8.32
N TYR A 171 2.25 2.33 -7.94
CA TYR A 171 2.41 1.21 -8.86
C TYR A 171 1.37 0.14 -8.59
N VAL A 172 0.78 -0.41 -9.63
CA VAL A 172 -0.15 -1.54 -9.55
C VAL A 172 0.43 -2.73 -10.29
N PHE A 173 0.72 -3.79 -9.55
CA PHE A 173 1.17 -5.09 -10.05
C PHE A 173 0.14 -6.17 -9.75
N TRP A 174 0.38 -7.34 -10.32
CA TRP A 174 -0.53 -8.47 -10.24
C TRP A 174 0.13 -9.67 -9.57
N THR A 175 -0.66 -10.41 -8.81
CA THR A 175 -0.25 -11.67 -8.20
C THR A 175 -1.34 -12.71 -8.40
N HIS A 176 -0.97 -13.97 -8.65
CA HIS A 176 -1.98 -15.01 -8.79
C HIS A 176 -2.55 -15.45 -7.44
N HIS A 177 -1.80 -15.29 -6.36
CA HIS A 177 -2.26 -15.63 -5.02
C HIS A 177 -1.45 -14.91 -3.95
N PHE A 178 -2.06 -14.74 -2.80
CA PHE A 178 -1.37 -14.40 -1.57
C PHE A 178 -1.26 -15.67 -0.74
N VAL A 179 -0.05 -16.21 -0.55
CA VAL A 179 0.17 -17.43 0.23
C VAL A 179 1.07 -17.15 1.41
N ASN A 180 0.64 -17.66 2.55
CA ASN A 180 1.52 -17.90 3.68
C ASN A 180 1.47 -19.38 4.04
N LYS A 181 2.49 -20.15 3.65
CA LYS A 181 2.59 -21.60 3.93
C LYS A 181 2.66 -21.90 5.43
N LEU A 182 3.12 -20.95 6.23
CA LEU A 182 3.24 -21.14 7.68
C LEU A 182 1.91 -20.94 8.41
N GLY A 183 0.83 -20.59 7.73
CA GLY A 183 -0.48 -20.35 8.35
C GLY A 183 -0.47 -19.18 9.35
N LEU A 184 0.60 -18.38 9.38
CA LEU A 184 0.79 -17.28 10.33
C LEU A 184 0.14 -15.98 9.88
N GLY A 185 -0.80 -16.05 8.93
CA GLY A 185 -1.85 -15.09 8.80
C GLY A 185 -1.51 -13.74 8.19
N LEU A 186 -0.41 -13.58 7.47
CA LEU A 186 -0.18 -12.32 6.74
C LEU A 186 -1.03 -12.24 5.47
N PHE A 187 -1.33 -13.39 4.84
CA PHE A 187 -2.19 -13.43 3.66
C PHE A 187 -3.16 -14.61 3.77
N ALA A 188 -4.43 -14.30 3.98
CA ALA A 188 -5.48 -15.31 3.95
C ALA A 188 -5.96 -15.57 2.52
N ASN A 189 -6.54 -16.75 2.26
CA ASN A 189 -7.02 -17.14 0.93
C ASN A 189 -8.10 -16.22 0.34
N ASP A 190 -8.69 -15.34 1.12
CA ASP A 190 -9.73 -14.38 0.74
C ASP A 190 -9.20 -12.96 0.48
N ILE A 191 -7.90 -12.69 0.71
CA ILE A 191 -7.29 -11.41 0.32
C ILE A 191 -7.29 -11.27 -1.20
N ARG A 192 -7.80 -10.14 -1.69
CA ARG A 192 -7.89 -9.84 -3.11
C ARG A 192 -6.92 -8.76 -3.57
N GLY A 193 -6.42 -7.97 -2.63
CA GLY A 193 -5.46 -6.92 -2.89
C GLY A 193 -4.65 -6.60 -1.65
N TYR A 194 -3.57 -5.87 -1.84
CA TYR A 194 -2.69 -5.41 -0.78
C TYR A 194 -1.99 -4.12 -1.19
N THR A 195 -2.01 -3.13 -0.31
CA THR A 195 -1.30 -1.87 -0.51
C THR A 195 -0.15 -1.74 0.47
N SER A 196 1.06 -1.59 -0.05
CA SER A 196 2.28 -1.37 0.71
C SER A 196 2.78 0.05 0.51
N LYS A 197 3.06 0.74 1.60
CA LYS A 197 3.62 2.09 1.61
C LYS A 197 4.54 2.29 2.80
N GLU A 198 5.55 3.11 2.65
CA GLU A 198 6.26 3.74 3.75
C GLU A 198 5.45 4.96 4.20
N ILE A 199 5.63 5.37 5.45
CA ILE A 199 5.06 6.63 5.94
C ILE A 199 6.13 7.45 6.63
N PHE A 200 6.16 8.74 6.34
CA PHE A 200 7.17 9.65 6.82
C PHE A 200 6.55 10.78 7.64
N ASP A 201 7.15 11.12 8.78
CA ASP A 201 6.71 12.29 9.57
C ASP A 201 6.88 13.55 8.72
N TYR A 202 5.76 14.21 8.41
CA TYR A 202 5.74 15.35 7.51
C TYR A 202 6.62 16.50 8.00
N ARG A 203 6.72 16.70 9.32
CA ARG A 203 7.58 17.74 9.91
C ARG A 203 9.05 17.44 9.68
N LEU A 204 9.45 16.18 9.74
CA LEU A 204 10.82 15.77 9.47
C LEU A 204 11.18 15.85 7.99
N VAL A 205 10.21 15.57 7.11
CA VAL A 205 10.36 15.78 5.67
C VAL A 205 10.60 17.26 5.37
N LEU A 206 9.81 18.18 5.94
CA LEU A 206 10.01 19.62 5.79
C LEU A 206 11.38 20.12 6.31
N GLN A 207 11.99 19.38 7.23
CA GLN A 207 13.34 19.67 7.75
C GLN A 207 14.46 18.99 6.95
N GLY A 208 14.14 18.26 5.88
CA GLY A 208 15.11 17.47 5.10
C GLY A 208 15.72 16.27 5.84
N LYS A 209 15.08 15.81 6.92
CA LYS A 209 15.56 14.68 7.75
C LYS A 209 15.00 13.33 7.33
N GLN A 210 13.99 13.33 6.49
CA GLN A 210 13.38 12.14 5.90
C GLN A 210 13.17 12.37 4.40
N PRO A 211 13.09 11.30 3.59
CA PRO A 211 12.77 11.44 2.17
C PRO A 211 11.38 12.03 2.01
N LEU A 212 11.18 12.77 0.93
CA LEU A 212 9.87 13.32 0.58
C LEU A 212 8.88 12.21 0.20
N PHE A 213 9.40 11.10 -0.32
CA PHE A 213 8.56 10.13 -1.01
C PHE A 213 9.28 8.78 -1.15
N GLN A 214 8.48 7.71 -1.10
CA GLN A 214 8.80 6.36 -1.55
C GLN A 214 7.61 5.85 -2.39
N PRO A 215 7.81 4.95 -3.38
CA PRO A 215 6.69 4.44 -4.18
C PRO A 215 5.66 3.73 -3.31
N VAL A 216 4.39 3.97 -3.59
CA VAL A 216 3.30 3.15 -3.05
C VAL A 216 3.05 1.99 -4.00
N VAL A 217 2.96 0.77 -3.49
CA VAL A 217 2.79 -0.44 -4.29
C VAL A 217 1.47 -1.10 -3.96
N ILE A 218 0.67 -1.32 -4.98
CA ILE A 218 -0.58 -2.07 -4.93
C ILE A 218 -0.37 -3.42 -5.63
N LEU A 219 -0.73 -4.50 -4.96
CA LEU A 219 -0.80 -5.85 -5.53
C LEU A 219 -2.26 -6.25 -5.68
N LEU A 220 -2.68 -6.66 -6.86
CA LEU A 220 -4.03 -7.15 -7.13
C LEU A 220 -3.99 -8.64 -7.48
N ARG A 221 -4.83 -9.42 -6.82
CA ARG A 221 -4.94 -10.84 -7.05
C ARG A 221 -5.74 -11.12 -8.32
N THR A 222 -5.17 -11.96 -9.21
CA THR A 222 -5.75 -12.30 -10.51
C THR A 222 -6.71 -13.49 -10.47
N THR A 223 -6.54 -14.41 -9.49
CA THR A 223 -7.34 -15.63 -9.37
C THR A 223 -8.22 -15.64 -8.13
N ASN A 224 -9.29 -16.40 -8.15
CA ASN A 224 -10.09 -16.72 -6.98
C ASN A 224 -9.48 -17.90 -6.21
N GLN A 225 -10.14 -18.36 -5.12
CA GLN A 225 -9.66 -19.47 -4.30
C GLN A 225 -9.61 -20.82 -5.04
N GLN A 226 -10.34 -20.96 -6.15
CA GLN A 226 -10.37 -22.14 -7.01
C GLN A 226 -9.36 -22.08 -8.16
N GLY A 227 -8.52 -21.04 -8.21
CA GLY A 227 -7.55 -20.83 -9.28
C GLY A 227 -8.14 -20.27 -10.58
N ASN A 228 -9.45 -20.00 -10.65
CA ASN A 228 -10.05 -19.37 -11.81
C ASN A 228 -9.79 -17.85 -11.83
N PRO A 229 -9.78 -17.20 -12.99
CA PRO A 229 -9.66 -15.75 -13.07
C PRO A 229 -10.69 -15.03 -12.19
N MET A 230 -10.27 -13.97 -11.52
CA MET A 230 -11.14 -13.12 -10.71
C MET A 230 -12.20 -12.47 -11.62
N SER A 231 -13.44 -12.32 -11.14
CA SER A 231 -14.44 -11.57 -11.91
C SER A 231 -14.06 -10.09 -11.99
N ASN A 232 -14.40 -9.43 -13.12
CA ASN A 232 -14.13 -8.00 -13.32
C ASN A 232 -14.76 -7.12 -12.23
N GLU A 233 -15.93 -7.51 -11.72
CA GLU A 233 -16.60 -6.80 -10.61
C GLU A 233 -15.74 -6.84 -9.33
N LYS A 234 -15.24 -8.03 -8.98
CA LYS A 234 -14.36 -8.19 -7.82
C LYS A 234 -13.02 -7.47 -8.03
N MET A 235 -12.47 -7.54 -9.23
CA MET A 235 -11.21 -6.83 -9.57
C MET A 235 -11.39 -5.33 -9.42
N ARG A 236 -12.46 -4.77 -9.98
CA ARG A 236 -12.79 -3.35 -9.86
C ARG A 236 -12.95 -2.91 -8.41
N ALA A 237 -13.69 -3.70 -7.61
CA ALA A 237 -13.86 -3.42 -6.18
C ALA A 237 -12.54 -3.46 -5.43
N SER A 238 -11.69 -4.47 -5.70
CA SER A 238 -10.38 -4.60 -5.08
C SER A 238 -9.45 -3.44 -5.43
N ALA A 239 -9.36 -3.07 -6.70
CA ALA A 239 -8.53 -1.96 -7.13
C ALA A 239 -8.98 -0.62 -6.52
N GLY A 240 -10.29 -0.37 -6.46
CA GLY A 240 -10.84 0.82 -5.80
C GLY A 240 -10.52 0.85 -4.31
N HIS A 241 -10.63 -0.28 -3.63
CA HIS A 241 -10.30 -0.44 -2.21
C HIS A 241 -8.81 -0.17 -1.94
N GLU A 242 -7.92 -0.86 -2.65
CA GLU A 242 -6.49 -0.69 -2.48
C GLU A 242 -6.02 0.74 -2.83
N PHE A 243 -6.65 1.36 -3.81
CA PHE A 243 -6.35 2.75 -4.13
C PHE A 243 -6.77 3.72 -3.01
N GLY A 244 -7.84 3.42 -2.28
CA GLY A 244 -8.22 4.14 -1.06
C GLY A 244 -7.11 4.11 0.00
N HIS A 245 -6.46 2.95 0.18
CA HIS A 245 -5.29 2.82 1.05
C HIS A 245 -4.10 3.62 0.51
N ALA A 246 -3.86 3.61 -0.79
CA ALA A 246 -2.81 4.41 -1.41
C ALA A 246 -3.04 5.92 -1.25
N LEU A 247 -4.29 6.38 -1.21
CA LEU A 247 -4.64 7.77 -0.96
C LEU A 247 -4.55 8.20 0.52
N GLY A 248 -4.33 7.26 1.46
CA GLY A 248 -4.09 7.59 2.87
C GLY A 248 -5.08 6.98 3.87
N ILE A 249 -6.14 6.32 3.44
CA ILE A 249 -7.01 5.56 4.35
C ILE A 249 -6.18 4.40 4.93
N ASP A 250 -6.00 4.37 6.27
CA ASP A 250 -5.06 3.42 6.88
C ASP A 250 -5.66 2.02 7.02
N GLN A 251 -6.80 1.90 7.69
CA GLN A 251 -7.43 0.61 7.96
C GLN A 251 -8.86 0.56 7.43
N HIS A 252 -9.48 -0.61 7.64
CA HIS A 252 -10.78 -0.93 7.08
C HIS A 252 -11.94 -0.35 7.88
N SER A 253 -13.01 0.00 7.18
CA SER A 253 -14.30 0.29 7.79
C SER A 253 -14.90 -0.97 8.42
N THR A 254 -15.55 -0.80 9.56
CA THR A 254 -16.34 -1.88 10.21
C THR A 254 -17.73 -2.07 9.59
N ASN A 255 -18.18 -1.11 8.76
CA ASN A 255 -19.45 -1.23 8.05
C ASN A 255 -19.25 -2.09 6.78
N PRO A 256 -19.92 -3.26 6.68
CA PRO A 256 -19.72 -4.19 5.55
C PRO A 256 -20.20 -3.66 4.19
N TYR A 257 -20.88 -2.53 4.15
CA TYR A 257 -21.35 -1.90 2.91
C TYR A 257 -20.38 -0.86 2.34
N ASP A 258 -19.34 -0.48 3.09
CA ASP A 258 -18.35 0.48 2.62
C ASP A 258 -17.35 -0.21 1.70
N LEU A 259 -16.85 0.51 0.69
CA LEU A 259 -15.80 0.00 -0.20
C LEU A 259 -14.55 -0.36 0.62
N MET A 260 -14.21 0.46 1.60
CA MET A 260 -13.05 0.27 2.48
C MET A 260 -13.27 -0.75 3.60
N SER A 261 -14.32 -1.56 3.56
CA SER A 261 -14.47 -2.70 4.47
C SER A 261 -13.65 -3.90 3.99
N VAL A 262 -13.31 -4.82 4.90
CA VAL A 262 -12.64 -6.11 4.55
C VAL A 262 -13.45 -6.95 3.55
N TYR A 263 -14.73 -6.67 3.39
CA TYR A 263 -15.62 -7.35 2.45
C TYR A 263 -15.77 -6.61 1.12
N TYR A 264 -15.08 -5.45 0.95
CA TYR A 264 -15.13 -4.58 -0.23
C TYR A 264 -16.53 -4.01 -0.54
N GLY A 265 -17.43 -4.09 0.42
CA GLY A 265 -18.76 -3.52 0.37
C GLY A 265 -19.58 -3.90 -0.87
N ARG A 266 -20.17 -2.87 -1.48
CA ARG A 266 -20.90 -2.99 -2.76
C ARG A 266 -20.00 -2.77 -3.99
N GLY A 267 -18.68 -2.68 -3.78
CA GLY A 267 -17.71 -2.43 -4.85
C GLY A 267 -17.73 -1.00 -5.39
N VAL A 268 -18.33 -0.05 -4.66
CA VAL A 268 -18.35 1.38 -4.98
C VAL A 268 -18.18 2.20 -3.70
N ILE A 269 -17.70 3.43 -3.85
CA ILE A 269 -17.49 4.35 -2.72
C ILE A 269 -18.82 4.63 -2.01
N SER A 270 -18.86 4.41 -0.71
CA SER A 270 -20.00 4.72 0.15
C SER A 270 -19.96 6.17 0.64
N ASN A 271 -21.04 6.59 1.31
CA ASN A 271 -21.06 7.89 1.97
C ASN A 271 -20.01 7.98 3.11
N ASN A 272 -19.73 6.88 3.81
CA ASN A 272 -18.71 6.86 4.87
C ASN A 272 -17.30 6.95 4.28
N ASP A 273 -17.02 6.21 3.19
CA ASP A 273 -15.74 6.33 2.48
C ASP A 273 -15.52 7.78 2.00
N ALA A 274 -16.58 8.37 1.42
CA ALA A 274 -16.55 9.75 0.95
C ALA A 274 -16.35 10.77 2.09
N ALA A 275 -17.02 10.59 3.22
CA ALA A 275 -16.82 11.45 4.40
C ALA A 275 -15.40 11.31 4.95
N THR A 276 -14.87 10.09 4.97
CA THR A 276 -13.55 9.77 5.50
C THR A 276 -12.44 10.39 4.65
N ILE A 277 -12.48 10.23 3.33
CA ILE A 277 -11.44 10.81 2.46
C ILE A 277 -11.47 12.35 2.49
N ARG A 278 -12.67 12.95 2.55
CA ARG A 278 -12.80 14.41 2.73
C ARG A 278 -12.21 14.86 4.06
N TYR A 279 -12.44 14.11 5.13
CA TYR A 279 -11.84 14.41 6.43
C TYR A 279 -10.32 14.38 6.34
N ILE A 280 -9.72 13.32 5.80
CA ILE A 280 -8.27 13.15 5.66
C ILE A 280 -7.66 14.34 4.91
N TYR A 281 -8.23 14.73 3.77
CA TYR A 281 -7.65 15.77 2.91
C TYR A 281 -7.96 17.21 3.35
N LYS A 282 -8.94 17.44 4.22
CA LYS A 282 -9.22 18.74 4.83
C LYS A 282 -8.37 19.04 6.06
N HIS A 283 -7.65 18.05 6.60
CA HIS A 283 -6.77 18.22 7.75
C HIS A 283 -5.31 18.26 7.33
N GLN A 284 -4.48 18.92 8.13
CA GLN A 284 -3.04 18.89 7.93
C GLN A 284 -2.51 17.47 8.08
N PRO A 285 -1.57 17.03 7.23
CA PRO A 285 -0.97 15.72 7.39
C PRO A 285 -0.04 15.71 8.61
N ASP A 286 -0.12 14.63 9.38
CA ASP A 286 0.92 14.26 10.34
C ASP A 286 2.03 13.49 9.62
N TYR A 287 1.62 12.66 8.65
CA TYR A 287 2.50 11.80 7.85
C TYR A 287 2.14 11.89 6.37
N ILE A 288 3.13 11.61 5.52
CA ILE A 288 2.97 11.39 4.07
C ILE A 288 3.34 9.96 3.70
N PRO A 289 2.71 9.40 2.67
CA PRO A 289 3.08 8.09 2.11
C PRO A 289 4.45 8.12 1.48
#